data_65d0afc977c039a67d1d997545c6db9c
#
_entry.id   65d0afc977c039a67d1d997545c6db9c
#
_cell.length_a   1.000
_cell.length_b   1.000
_cell.length_c   1.000
_cell.angle_alpha   90.00
_cell.angle_beta   90.00
_cell.angle_gamma   90.00
#
_symmetry.space_group_name_H-M   'P 1'
#
loop_
_entity.id
_entity.type
_entity.pdbx_description
1 polymer ?
#
loop_
_entity_poly.entity_id
_entity_poly.type
_entity_poly.pdbx_seq_one_letter_code
_entity_poly.pdbx_strand_id
1 'polypeptide(L)'
;MFQTNFIFQTKRYMLSVATIFLLLVSMLLTACGGAGNVKKDTAQNDKPIEITDVTGQKVTLKKPAERVVVQWSASGGAFLTMAALTGKNVTNLIVGIDPSLSKYRTDMWNHFKADLPELEKIPLIGAVNEKTFDTEKVVSLNPDVIFIPLYMKEQYESDVKPKLDAAGIPTVYIDYHAEKLENHQRSIEAIGKALGKEERAAELKQFYTDHVTKVTDRINKISKPKPKVYIETGNEGPEGAGVAYSSKVAWGGLGNGLLRRSYYKRCC
;
A
#
# COMPACT_ATOMS: atom_id res chain seq x y z
N MET A 1 -32.62 -21.72 83.56
CA MET A 1 -33.18 -22.19 82.29
C MET A 1 -33.12 -21.09 81.16
N PHE A 2 -32.13 -20.18 81.22
CA PHE A 2 -32.01 -19.05 80.30
C PHE A 2 -30.71 -18.99 79.45
N GLN A 3 -29.76 -19.86 79.71
CA GLN A 3 -28.46 -19.83 79.06
C GLN A 3 -28.35 -20.72 77.80
N THR A 4 -29.20 -21.70 77.61
CA THR A 4 -29.12 -22.65 76.46
C THR A 4 -29.70 -22.10 75.16
N ASN A 5 -30.62 -21.15 75.20
CA ASN A 5 -31.22 -20.58 73.98
C ASN A 5 -30.36 -19.54 73.28
N PHE A 6 -29.46 -18.89 74.03
CA PHE A 6 -28.60 -17.85 73.45
C PHE A 6 -27.47 -18.47 72.61
N ILE A 7 -26.92 -19.57 72.97
CA ILE A 7 -25.83 -20.29 72.29
C ILE A 7 -26.38 -20.93 70.96
N PHE A 8 -27.63 -21.37 70.94
CA PHE A 8 -28.25 -21.97 69.76
C PHE A 8 -28.61 -20.93 68.71
N GLN A 9 -29.02 -19.75 69.13
CA GLN A 9 -29.31 -18.66 68.18
C GLN A 9 -28.03 -18.13 67.58
N THR A 10 -26.97 -17.90 68.25
CA THR A 10 -25.68 -17.42 67.75
C THR A 10 -25.07 -18.39 66.77
N LYS A 11 -25.15 -19.69 66.95
CA LYS A 11 -24.69 -20.72 66.00
C LYS A 11 -25.49 -20.69 64.70
N ARG A 12 -26.80 -20.48 64.77
CA ARG A 12 -27.66 -20.37 63.57
C ARG A 12 -27.31 -19.09 62.73
N TYR A 13 -27.09 -17.98 63.41
CA TYR A 13 -26.66 -16.75 62.76
C TYR A 13 -25.25 -16.87 62.11
N MET A 14 -24.31 -17.49 62.79
CA MET A 14 -22.98 -17.77 62.30
C MET A 14 -23.01 -18.70 61.09
N LEU A 15 -23.84 -19.74 61.06
CA LEU A 15 -24.00 -20.60 59.88
C LEU A 15 -24.62 -19.87 58.71
N SER A 16 -25.63 -19.03 58.97
CA SER A 16 -26.28 -18.25 57.93
C SER A 16 -25.36 -17.19 57.33
N VAL A 17 -24.55 -16.52 58.15
CA VAL A 17 -23.56 -15.55 57.68
C VAL A 17 -22.44 -16.24 56.89
N ALA A 18 -22.01 -17.41 57.35
CA ALA A 18 -20.98 -18.21 56.64
C ALA A 18 -21.48 -18.69 55.27
N THR A 19 -22.76 -19.11 55.15
CA THR A 19 -23.34 -19.52 53.85
C THR A 19 -23.55 -18.34 52.89
N ILE A 20 -23.94 -17.18 53.40
CA ILE A 20 -24.07 -15.96 52.61
C ILE A 20 -22.69 -15.48 52.12
N PHE A 21 -21.67 -15.55 52.98
CA PHE A 21 -20.29 -15.21 52.61
C PHE A 21 -19.71 -16.17 51.56
N LEU A 22 -20.00 -17.49 51.69
CA LEU A 22 -19.59 -18.50 50.71
C LEU A 22 -20.28 -18.28 49.35
N LEU A 23 -21.55 -17.88 49.33
CA LEU A 23 -22.29 -17.54 48.09
C LEU A 23 -21.79 -16.24 47.46
N LEU A 24 -21.41 -15.25 48.24
CA LEU A 24 -20.81 -14.02 47.76
C LEU A 24 -19.40 -14.24 47.17
N VAL A 25 -18.59 -15.10 47.81
CA VAL A 25 -17.26 -15.47 47.30
C VAL A 25 -17.36 -16.30 46.03
N SER A 26 -18.38 -17.17 45.90
CA SER A 26 -18.60 -17.91 44.64
C SER A 26 -19.05 -17.01 43.48
N MET A 27 -19.78 -15.94 43.74
CA MET A 27 -20.14 -14.93 42.72
C MET A 27 -18.92 -14.08 42.30
N LEU A 28 -17.96 -13.83 43.17
CA LEU A 28 -16.74 -13.09 42.83
C LEU A 28 -15.74 -13.95 42.04
N LEU A 29 -15.77 -15.27 42.18
CA LEU A 29 -14.93 -16.19 41.40
C LEU A 29 -15.45 -16.42 39.98
N THR A 30 -16.73 -16.19 39.71
CA THR A 30 -17.30 -16.24 38.36
C THR A 30 -17.09 -14.93 37.55
N ALA A 31 -16.76 -13.82 38.21
CA ALA A 31 -16.51 -12.54 37.56
C ALA A 31 -15.06 -12.39 37.01
N CYS A 32 -14.13 -13.30 37.40
CA CYS A 32 -12.74 -13.25 36.95
C CYS A 32 -12.38 -14.32 35.88
N GLY A 33 -13.37 -15.07 35.38
CA GLY A 33 -13.22 -16.09 34.35
C GLY A 33 -13.55 -15.63 32.91
N GLY A 34 -13.66 -14.32 32.68
CA GLY A 34 -14.01 -13.74 31.41
C GLY A 34 -12.91 -12.85 30.82
N ALA A 35 -11.63 -13.16 31.01
CA ALA A 35 -10.64 -12.80 30.02
C ALA A 35 -10.90 -13.71 28.81
N GLY A 36 -12.00 -13.39 28.10
CA GLY A 36 -12.15 -13.85 26.76
C GLY A 36 -10.87 -13.43 26.04
N ASN A 37 -9.99 -14.40 25.78
CA ASN A 37 -9.24 -14.40 24.58
C ASN A 37 -10.30 -14.09 23.52
N VAL A 38 -10.42 -12.84 23.16
CA VAL A 38 -10.79 -12.46 21.80
C VAL A 38 -9.62 -13.03 21.01
N LYS A 39 -9.66 -14.34 20.75
CA LYS A 39 -9.19 -14.84 19.47
C LYS A 39 -9.90 -13.89 18.51
N LYS A 40 -9.14 -12.92 18.02
CA LYS A 40 -9.39 -12.36 16.73
C LYS A 40 -9.41 -13.60 15.86
N ASP A 41 -10.60 -14.19 15.70
CA ASP A 41 -10.90 -15.03 14.57
C ASP A 41 -10.71 -14.09 13.38
N THR A 42 -9.46 -13.88 12.99
CA THR A 42 -9.12 -13.76 11.60
C THR A 42 -9.58 -15.09 11.03
N ALA A 43 -10.88 -15.21 10.78
CA ALA A 43 -11.38 -16.09 9.77
C ALA A 43 -10.53 -15.71 8.55
N GLN A 44 -9.46 -16.45 8.37
CA GLN A 44 -8.63 -16.41 7.19
C GLN A 44 -9.64 -16.75 6.12
N ASN A 45 -10.05 -15.72 5.38
CA ASN A 45 -11.03 -15.87 4.33
C ASN A 45 -10.30 -16.69 3.27
N ASP A 46 -10.45 -18.01 3.29
CA ASP A 46 -9.80 -18.95 2.37
C ASP A 46 -10.21 -18.73 0.91
N LYS A 47 -10.98 -17.67 0.65
CA LYS A 47 -11.33 -17.25 -0.70
C LYS A 47 -10.13 -16.58 -1.36
N PRO A 48 -9.76 -17.02 -2.55
CA PRO A 48 -8.73 -16.36 -3.34
C PRO A 48 -9.06 -14.87 -3.52
N ILE A 49 -8.03 -14.03 -3.43
CA ILE A 49 -8.15 -12.58 -3.62
C ILE A 49 -8.03 -12.31 -5.12
N GLU A 50 -9.09 -11.80 -5.72
CA GLU A 50 -9.11 -11.39 -7.12
C GLU A 50 -8.79 -9.89 -7.23
N ILE A 51 -7.71 -9.55 -7.92
CA ILE A 51 -7.22 -8.19 -8.15
C ILE A 51 -7.43 -7.89 -9.63
N THR A 52 -8.07 -6.77 -9.93
CA THR A 52 -8.09 -6.23 -11.29
C THR A 52 -7.07 -5.09 -11.37
N ASP A 53 -6.05 -5.25 -12.17
CA ASP A 53 -4.99 -4.26 -12.32
C ASP A 53 -5.40 -3.10 -13.26
N VAL A 54 -4.48 -2.15 -13.47
CA VAL A 54 -4.76 -0.97 -14.32
C VAL A 54 -4.96 -1.30 -15.81
N THR A 55 -4.53 -2.48 -16.25
CA THR A 55 -4.76 -2.97 -17.63
C THR A 55 -6.12 -3.64 -17.78
N GLY A 56 -6.79 -3.95 -16.67
CA GLY A 56 -8.00 -4.77 -16.63
C GLY A 56 -7.72 -6.27 -16.47
N GLN A 57 -6.45 -6.67 -16.37
CA GLN A 57 -6.08 -8.06 -16.13
C GLN A 57 -6.49 -8.48 -14.72
N LYS A 58 -7.05 -9.70 -14.61
CA LYS A 58 -7.35 -10.32 -13.33
C LYS A 58 -6.18 -11.14 -12.85
N VAL A 59 -5.76 -10.88 -11.61
CA VAL A 59 -4.69 -11.59 -10.91
C VAL A 59 -5.25 -12.18 -9.64
N THR A 60 -4.95 -13.45 -9.37
CA THR A 60 -5.47 -14.16 -8.19
C THR A 60 -4.34 -14.45 -7.23
N LEU A 61 -4.49 -14.03 -5.97
CA LEU A 61 -3.62 -14.41 -4.86
C LEU A 61 -4.37 -15.38 -3.95
N LYS A 62 -3.66 -16.36 -3.38
CA LYS A 62 -4.24 -17.31 -2.43
C LYS A 62 -4.55 -16.68 -1.07
N LYS A 63 -3.76 -15.68 -0.68
CA LYS A 63 -3.86 -14.92 0.58
C LYS A 63 -3.31 -13.52 0.36
N PRO A 64 -3.50 -12.58 1.30
CA PRO A 64 -2.80 -11.29 1.27
C PRO A 64 -1.28 -11.48 1.16
N ALA A 65 -0.65 -10.70 0.27
CA ALA A 65 0.77 -10.80 0.02
C ALA A 65 1.58 -10.33 1.23
N GLU A 66 2.52 -11.15 1.64
CA GLU A 66 3.48 -10.88 2.71
C GLU A 66 4.91 -10.72 2.16
N ARG A 67 5.11 -11.09 0.90
CA ARG A 67 6.40 -11.05 0.20
C ARG A 67 6.23 -10.36 -1.14
N VAL A 68 6.61 -9.12 -1.20
CA VAL A 68 6.36 -8.25 -2.37
C VAL A 68 7.66 -7.83 -3.01
N VAL A 69 7.70 -7.86 -4.33
CA VAL A 69 8.76 -7.24 -5.13
C VAL A 69 8.22 -5.97 -5.76
N VAL A 70 8.99 -4.88 -5.68
CA VAL A 70 8.59 -3.59 -6.26
C VAL A 70 9.61 -3.12 -7.29
N GLN A 71 9.10 -2.60 -8.42
CA GLN A 71 9.87 -1.90 -9.43
C GLN A 71 9.53 -0.41 -9.42
N TRP A 72 10.52 0.41 -9.73
CA TRP A 72 10.44 1.86 -9.66
C TRP A 72 9.99 2.34 -8.28
N SER A 73 10.78 2.01 -7.27
CA SER A 73 10.52 2.37 -5.87
C SER A 73 10.56 3.88 -5.59
N ALA A 74 11.04 4.68 -6.56
CA ALA A 74 10.97 6.14 -6.53
C ALA A 74 9.51 6.66 -6.51
N SER A 75 9.15 7.62 -7.34
CA SER A 75 7.86 8.32 -7.22
C SER A 75 6.70 7.73 -8.03
N GLY A 76 6.90 6.71 -8.81
CA GLY A 76 5.86 6.17 -9.71
C GLY A 76 5.57 4.69 -9.55
N GLY A 77 6.14 4.06 -8.52
CA GLY A 77 5.94 2.66 -8.22
C GLY A 77 5.09 2.41 -6.97
N ALA A 78 5.03 1.15 -6.54
CA ALA A 78 4.17 0.74 -5.44
C ALA A 78 4.66 1.18 -4.06
N PHE A 79 5.96 1.46 -3.88
CA PHE A 79 6.57 1.67 -2.56
C PHE A 79 5.85 2.72 -1.71
N LEU A 80 5.58 3.89 -2.28
CA LEU A 80 4.92 4.99 -1.54
C LEU A 80 3.50 4.63 -1.11
N THR A 81 2.75 3.98 -2.00
CA THR A 81 1.40 3.51 -1.67
C THR A 81 1.45 2.44 -0.59
N MET A 82 2.34 1.46 -0.70
CA MET A 82 2.54 0.44 0.33
C MET A 82 2.89 1.07 1.68
N ALA A 83 3.80 2.04 1.72
CA ALA A 83 4.15 2.76 2.94
C ALA A 83 2.96 3.51 3.54
N ALA A 84 2.11 4.15 2.70
CA ALA A 84 0.91 4.84 3.16
C ALA A 84 -0.15 3.86 3.71
N LEU A 85 -0.22 2.63 3.19
CA LEU A 85 -1.17 1.61 3.62
C LEU A 85 -0.72 0.84 4.85
N THR A 86 0.59 0.65 5.04
CA THR A 86 1.14 -0.29 6.04
C THR A 86 2.06 0.37 7.07
N GLY A 87 2.35 1.67 6.90
CA GLY A 87 3.25 2.40 7.79
C GLY A 87 4.65 1.77 7.86
N LYS A 88 5.19 1.66 9.05
CA LYS A 88 6.53 1.08 9.27
C LYS A 88 6.65 -0.39 8.87
N ASN A 89 5.53 -1.11 8.74
CA ASN A 89 5.55 -2.51 8.32
C ASN A 89 5.92 -2.71 6.83
N VAL A 90 6.02 -1.64 6.04
CA VAL A 90 6.34 -1.72 4.61
C VAL A 90 7.65 -2.47 4.33
N THR A 91 8.68 -2.27 5.16
CA THR A 91 9.98 -2.94 5.00
C THR A 91 9.96 -4.44 5.27
N ASN A 92 8.99 -4.91 6.09
CA ASN A 92 8.81 -6.33 6.34
C ASN A 92 8.11 -7.06 5.19
N LEU A 93 7.37 -6.31 4.37
CA LEU A 93 6.64 -6.86 3.22
C LEU A 93 7.49 -6.92 1.95
N ILE A 94 8.46 -6.01 1.79
CA ILE A 94 9.26 -5.93 0.57
C ILE A 94 10.46 -6.86 0.68
N VAL A 95 10.50 -7.87 -0.17
CA VAL A 95 11.59 -8.84 -0.24
C VAL A 95 12.61 -8.53 -1.34
N GLY A 96 12.28 -7.64 -2.26
CA GLY A 96 13.17 -7.16 -3.32
C GLY A 96 12.73 -5.80 -3.83
N ILE A 97 13.69 -4.90 -4.02
CA ILE A 97 13.46 -3.51 -4.44
C ILE A 97 14.44 -3.11 -5.53
N ASP A 98 14.01 -2.28 -6.46
CA ASP A 98 14.89 -1.66 -7.44
C ASP A 98 15.68 -0.48 -6.83
N PRO A 99 16.79 -0.03 -7.42
CA PRO A 99 17.62 1.03 -6.85
C PRO A 99 17.07 2.44 -7.06
N SER A 100 15.94 2.64 -7.73
CA SER A 100 15.49 3.96 -8.17
C SER A 100 15.26 4.96 -7.04
N LEU A 101 14.77 4.50 -5.88
CA LEU A 101 14.55 5.37 -4.72
C LEU A 101 15.86 5.96 -4.20
N SER A 102 16.88 5.13 -4.00
CA SER A 102 18.20 5.57 -3.52
C SER A 102 18.99 6.35 -4.58
N LYS A 103 18.79 6.02 -5.87
CA LYS A 103 19.54 6.60 -6.99
C LYS A 103 18.97 7.94 -7.44
N TYR A 104 17.65 8.06 -7.56
CA TYR A 104 17.01 9.24 -8.17
C TYR A 104 16.23 10.11 -7.19
N ARG A 105 15.93 9.60 -6.00
CA ARG A 105 15.20 10.32 -4.95
C ARG A 105 15.91 10.20 -3.61
N THR A 106 17.17 10.65 -3.60
CA THR A 106 18.02 10.63 -2.39
C THR A 106 17.44 11.42 -1.23
N ASP A 107 16.65 12.46 -1.51
CA ASP A 107 15.87 13.22 -0.54
C ASP A 107 14.88 12.31 0.20
N MET A 108 14.06 11.57 -0.55
CA MET A 108 13.09 10.62 0.00
C MET A 108 13.78 9.43 0.66
N TRP A 109 14.82 8.89 0.01
CA TRP A 109 15.60 7.80 0.56
C TRP A 109 16.12 8.10 1.96
N ASN A 110 16.76 9.26 2.14
CA ASN A 110 17.30 9.66 3.43
C ASN A 110 16.21 9.87 4.48
N HIS A 111 15.06 10.42 4.07
CA HIS A 111 13.92 10.59 4.96
C HIS A 111 13.34 9.24 5.41
N PHE A 112 13.05 8.35 4.47
CA PHE A 112 12.52 7.03 4.82
C PHE A 112 13.52 6.19 5.62
N LYS A 113 14.81 6.24 5.27
CA LYS A 113 15.84 5.49 5.99
C LYS A 113 15.99 5.92 7.46
N ALA A 114 15.79 7.19 7.76
CA ALA A 114 15.82 7.67 9.15
C ALA A 114 14.74 7.02 10.02
N ASP A 115 13.54 6.79 9.45
CA ASP A 115 12.41 6.17 10.14
C ASP A 115 12.33 4.64 9.97
N LEU A 116 12.93 4.12 8.91
CA LEU A 116 12.88 2.73 8.47
C LEU A 116 14.29 2.22 8.11
N PRO A 117 15.20 2.05 9.09
CA PRO A 117 16.58 1.63 8.82
C PRO A 117 16.68 0.26 8.14
N GLU A 118 15.64 -0.58 8.27
CA GLU A 118 15.57 -1.89 7.59
C GLU A 118 15.49 -1.76 6.06
N LEU A 119 15.13 -0.58 5.55
CA LEU A 119 15.07 -0.32 4.11
C LEU A 119 16.41 -0.58 3.40
N GLU A 120 17.55 -0.32 4.06
CA GLU A 120 18.87 -0.57 3.53
C GLU A 120 19.22 -2.06 3.41
N LYS A 121 18.50 -2.92 4.14
CA LYS A 121 18.74 -4.37 4.15
C LYS A 121 17.93 -5.10 3.08
N ILE A 122 16.98 -4.42 2.43
CA ILE A 122 16.17 -5.04 1.37
C ILE A 122 17.07 -5.34 0.16
N PRO A 123 17.06 -6.58 -0.36
CA PRO A 123 17.85 -6.95 -1.52
C PRO A 123 17.54 -6.08 -2.74
N LEU A 124 18.57 -5.50 -3.34
CA LEU A 124 18.46 -4.84 -4.64
C LEU A 124 18.36 -5.88 -5.74
N ILE A 125 17.38 -5.73 -6.61
CA ILE A 125 17.05 -6.68 -7.69
C ILE A 125 17.28 -6.10 -9.10
N GLY A 126 17.90 -4.92 -9.19
CA GLY A 126 18.04 -4.20 -10.45
C GLY A 126 16.73 -3.61 -10.96
N ALA A 127 16.74 -3.02 -12.14
CA ALA A 127 15.62 -2.33 -12.75
C ALA A 127 15.34 -2.82 -14.16
N VAL A 128 14.06 -3.02 -14.50
CA VAL A 128 13.62 -3.49 -15.82
C VAL A 128 14.00 -2.47 -16.90
N ASN A 129 13.72 -1.18 -16.69
CA ASN A 129 14.03 -0.12 -17.64
C ASN A 129 15.52 0.14 -17.84
N GLU A 130 16.36 -0.32 -16.93
CA GLU A 130 17.83 -0.24 -17.05
C GLU A 130 18.46 -1.56 -17.57
N LYS A 131 17.63 -2.58 -17.84
CA LYS A 131 18.07 -3.92 -18.27
C LYS A 131 19.02 -4.61 -17.27
N THR A 132 18.87 -4.26 -16.00
CA THR A 132 19.69 -4.82 -14.89
C THR A 132 18.86 -5.71 -13.97
N PHE A 133 17.59 -5.99 -14.32
CA PHE A 133 16.70 -6.80 -13.50
C PHE A 133 17.20 -8.24 -13.39
N ASP A 134 17.40 -8.69 -12.16
CA ASP A 134 17.89 -10.03 -11.83
C ASP A 134 16.70 -10.98 -11.57
N THR A 135 16.26 -11.63 -12.63
CA THR A 135 15.11 -12.56 -12.58
C THR A 135 15.37 -13.75 -11.67
N GLU A 136 16.60 -14.31 -11.67
CA GLU A 136 16.94 -15.48 -10.86
C GLU A 136 16.93 -15.13 -9.37
N LYS A 137 17.45 -13.98 -9.03
CA LYS A 137 17.37 -13.45 -7.66
C LYS A 137 15.94 -13.27 -7.22
N VAL A 138 15.08 -12.68 -8.06
CA VAL A 138 13.65 -12.49 -7.74
C VAL A 138 12.95 -13.82 -7.52
N VAL A 139 13.19 -14.82 -8.38
CA VAL A 139 12.65 -16.18 -8.20
C VAL A 139 13.11 -16.78 -6.87
N SER A 140 14.41 -16.63 -6.51
CA SER A 140 14.96 -17.13 -5.24
C SER A 140 14.36 -16.45 -4.01
N LEU A 141 13.92 -15.21 -4.14
CA LEU A 141 13.21 -14.48 -3.08
C LEU A 141 11.78 -14.98 -2.85
N ASN A 142 11.24 -15.81 -3.74
CA ASN A 142 9.90 -16.40 -3.65
C ASN A 142 8.83 -15.39 -3.24
N PRO A 143 8.58 -14.34 -4.04
CA PRO A 143 7.58 -13.33 -3.73
C PRO A 143 6.16 -13.86 -4.01
N ASP A 144 5.18 -13.37 -3.26
CA ASP A 144 3.76 -13.62 -3.50
C ASP A 144 3.22 -12.80 -4.69
N VAL A 145 3.84 -11.66 -4.97
CA VAL A 145 3.43 -10.75 -6.06
C VAL A 145 4.57 -9.79 -6.41
N ILE A 146 4.60 -9.39 -7.68
CA ILE A 146 5.44 -8.28 -8.15
C ILE A 146 4.57 -7.14 -8.69
N PHE A 147 4.87 -5.89 -8.27
CA PHE A 147 4.24 -4.68 -8.82
C PHE A 147 5.12 -4.06 -9.89
N ILE A 148 4.57 -3.90 -11.10
CA ILE A 148 5.26 -3.34 -12.26
C ILE A 148 4.54 -2.07 -12.73
N PRO A 149 5.23 -0.93 -12.84
CA PRO A 149 4.68 0.26 -13.48
C PRO A 149 4.33 0.01 -14.95
N LEU A 150 3.14 0.47 -15.37
CA LEU A 150 2.59 0.19 -16.69
C LEU A 150 3.51 0.62 -17.84
N TYR A 151 4.28 1.70 -17.67
CA TYR A 151 5.22 2.16 -18.70
C TYR A 151 6.37 1.18 -18.95
N MET A 152 6.65 0.26 -18.03
CA MET A 152 7.67 -0.79 -18.18
C MET A 152 7.10 -2.06 -18.83
N LYS A 153 5.77 -2.13 -19.05
CA LYS A 153 5.07 -3.35 -19.43
C LYS A 153 5.69 -4.03 -20.63
N GLU A 154 5.93 -3.31 -21.72
CA GLU A 154 6.45 -3.87 -22.97
C GLU A 154 7.80 -4.57 -22.76
N GLN A 155 8.76 -3.88 -22.16
CA GLN A 155 10.07 -4.46 -21.87
C GLN A 155 10.00 -5.60 -20.84
N TYR A 156 9.16 -5.45 -19.82
CA TYR A 156 8.99 -6.46 -18.80
C TYR A 156 8.38 -7.76 -19.38
N GLU A 157 7.37 -7.65 -20.22
CA GLU A 157 6.71 -8.81 -20.85
C GLU A 157 7.62 -9.53 -21.86
N SER A 158 8.49 -8.80 -22.54
CA SER A 158 9.49 -9.36 -23.45
C SER A 158 10.59 -10.13 -22.69
N ASP A 159 11.17 -9.52 -21.68
CA ASP A 159 12.46 -9.93 -21.14
C ASP A 159 12.35 -10.73 -19.83
N VAL A 160 11.31 -10.47 -19.03
CA VAL A 160 11.24 -10.91 -17.63
C VAL A 160 10.02 -11.79 -17.34
N LYS A 161 8.83 -11.32 -17.73
CA LYS A 161 7.54 -11.94 -17.36
C LYS A 161 7.44 -13.43 -17.65
N PRO A 162 7.88 -13.98 -18.80
CA PRO A 162 7.77 -15.42 -19.07
C PRO A 162 8.48 -16.30 -18.04
N LYS A 163 9.63 -15.83 -17.51
CA LYS A 163 10.38 -16.55 -16.48
C LYS A 163 9.68 -16.49 -15.12
N LEU A 164 9.09 -15.35 -14.76
CA LEU A 164 8.36 -15.18 -13.51
C LEU A 164 7.03 -15.95 -13.54
N ASP A 165 6.33 -15.96 -14.68
CA ASP A 165 5.12 -16.77 -14.88
C ASP A 165 5.43 -18.27 -14.73
N ALA A 166 6.55 -18.75 -15.30
CA ALA A 166 6.99 -20.12 -15.14
C ALA A 166 7.32 -20.48 -13.68
N ALA A 167 7.75 -19.51 -12.89
CA ALA A 167 7.97 -19.65 -11.46
C ALA A 167 6.68 -19.48 -10.63
N GLY A 168 5.53 -19.20 -11.26
CA GLY A 168 4.26 -18.98 -10.58
C GLY A 168 4.15 -17.66 -9.81
N ILE A 169 4.96 -16.67 -10.15
CA ILE A 169 4.98 -15.36 -9.50
C ILE A 169 4.02 -14.41 -10.23
N PRO A 170 2.90 -14.02 -9.58
CA PRO A 170 1.90 -13.16 -10.21
C PRO A 170 2.40 -11.71 -10.35
N THR A 171 2.02 -11.09 -11.48
CA THR A 171 2.33 -9.69 -11.79
C THR A 171 1.06 -8.84 -11.69
N VAL A 172 1.16 -7.70 -11.01
CA VAL A 172 0.11 -6.68 -10.95
C VAL A 172 0.67 -5.38 -11.54
N TYR A 173 0.03 -4.89 -12.62
CA TYR A 173 0.40 -3.62 -13.22
C TYR A 173 -0.25 -2.46 -12.48
N ILE A 174 0.54 -1.40 -12.26
CA ILE A 174 0.10 -0.15 -11.63
C ILE A 174 0.48 1.03 -12.53
N ASP A 175 -0.23 2.15 -12.43
CA ASP A 175 0.08 3.31 -13.24
C ASP A 175 -0.11 4.62 -12.48
N TYR A 176 1.02 5.23 -12.13
CA TYR A 176 1.11 6.58 -11.61
C TYR A 176 1.76 7.55 -12.62
N HIS A 177 2.24 7.04 -13.76
CA HIS A 177 2.94 7.84 -14.77
C HIS A 177 2.01 8.47 -15.81
N ALA A 178 0.90 7.82 -16.13
CA ALA A 178 -0.10 8.42 -17.01
C ALA A 178 -0.80 9.63 -16.37
N GLU A 179 -0.63 9.81 -15.07
CA GLU A 179 -1.16 10.93 -14.27
C GLU A 179 -2.67 11.14 -14.46
N LYS A 180 -3.38 10.06 -14.71
CA LYS A 180 -4.84 10.02 -14.73
C LYS A 180 -5.34 9.62 -13.35
N LEU A 181 -6.26 10.41 -12.80
CA LEU A 181 -6.85 10.13 -11.49
C LEU A 181 -7.36 8.69 -11.38
N GLU A 182 -8.04 8.20 -12.42
CA GLU A 182 -8.58 6.83 -12.45
C GLU A 182 -7.48 5.77 -12.33
N ASN A 183 -6.35 5.94 -13.02
CA ASN A 183 -5.25 4.98 -12.95
C ASN A 183 -4.61 4.95 -11.57
N HIS A 184 -4.47 6.13 -10.93
CA HIS A 184 -3.99 6.21 -9.55
C HIS A 184 -4.95 5.51 -8.58
N GLN A 185 -6.26 5.75 -8.73
CA GLN A 185 -7.29 5.10 -7.92
C GLN A 185 -7.26 3.57 -8.06
N ARG A 186 -7.18 3.06 -9.29
CA ARG A 186 -7.05 1.62 -9.58
C ARG A 186 -5.77 1.04 -9.01
N SER A 187 -4.66 1.75 -9.11
CA SER A 187 -3.37 1.32 -8.54
C SER A 187 -3.43 1.21 -7.02
N ILE A 188 -4.03 2.20 -6.34
CA ILE A 188 -4.23 2.17 -4.89
C ILE A 188 -5.11 0.98 -4.49
N GLU A 189 -6.21 0.73 -5.22
CA GLU A 189 -7.11 -0.41 -4.98
C GLU A 189 -6.41 -1.76 -5.19
N ALA A 190 -5.66 -1.90 -6.29
CA ALA A 190 -4.95 -3.13 -6.59
C ALA A 190 -3.89 -3.46 -5.52
N ILE A 191 -3.11 -2.47 -5.08
CA ILE A 191 -2.13 -2.63 -4.02
C ILE A 191 -2.83 -2.94 -2.69
N GLY A 192 -3.92 -2.22 -2.37
CA GLY A 192 -4.70 -2.45 -1.16
C GLY A 192 -5.25 -3.86 -1.07
N LYS A 193 -5.86 -4.37 -2.15
CA LYS A 193 -6.35 -5.74 -2.24
C LYS A 193 -5.22 -6.77 -2.11
N ALA A 194 -4.11 -6.55 -2.82
CA ALA A 194 -2.97 -7.44 -2.74
C ALA A 194 -2.44 -7.60 -1.32
N LEU A 195 -2.48 -6.54 -0.52
CA LEU A 195 -1.96 -6.51 0.85
C LEU A 195 -3.02 -6.79 1.93
N GLY A 196 -4.30 -7.01 1.57
CA GLY A 196 -5.40 -7.11 2.53
C GLY A 196 -5.59 -5.81 3.34
N LYS A 197 -5.46 -4.66 2.66
CA LYS A 197 -5.58 -3.32 3.24
C LYS A 197 -6.62 -2.48 2.50
N GLU A 198 -7.74 -3.10 2.13
CA GLU A 198 -8.78 -2.50 1.29
C GLU A 198 -9.40 -1.26 1.94
N GLU A 199 -9.66 -1.33 3.23
CA GLU A 199 -10.23 -0.19 3.99
C GLU A 199 -9.28 1.02 3.94
N ARG A 200 -8.00 0.80 4.26
CA ARG A 200 -7.00 1.85 4.21
C ARG A 200 -6.75 2.38 2.80
N ALA A 201 -6.84 1.49 1.80
CA ALA A 201 -6.76 1.88 0.39
C ALA A 201 -7.95 2.76 -0.03
N ALA A 202 -9.15 2.44 0.44
CA ALA A 202 -10.34 3.28 0.20
C ALA A 202 -10.18 4.68 0.80
N GLU A 203 -9.70 4.79 2.04
CA GLU A 203 -9.39 6.09 2.67
C GLU A 203 -8.36 6.89 1.88
N LEU A 204 -7.24 6.24 1.49
CA LEU A 204 -6.18 6.90 0.71
C LEU A 204 -6.69 7.35 -0.66
N LYS A 205 -7.49 6.52 -1.33
CA LYS A 205 -8.14 6.85 -2.60
C LYS A 205 -9.06 8.06 -2.46
N GLN A 206 -9.88 8.09 -1.42
CA GLN A 206 -10.78 9.21 -1.16
C GLN A 206 -10.01 10.49 -0.88
N PHE A 207 -9.00 10.44 0.00
CA PHE A 207 -8.13 11.58 0.28
C PHE A 207 -7.50 12.14 -0.99
N TYR A 208 -6.93 11.28 -1.84
CA TYR A 208 -6.32 11.68 -3.11
C TYR A 208 -7.34 12.32 -4.05
N THR A 209 -8.52 11.69 -4.18
CA THR A 209 -9.61 12.18 -5.04
C THR A 209 -10.08 13.56 -4.63
N ASP A 210 -10.32 13.77 -3.34
CA ASP A 210 -10.82 15.04 -2.81
C ASP A 210 -9.83 16.18 -3.07
N HIS A 211 -8.53 15.92 -2.90
CA HIS A 211 -7.51 16.93 -3.15
C HIS A 211 -7.36 17.29 -4.63
N VAL A 212 -7.39 16.30 -5.51
CA VAL A 212 -7.35 16.52 -6.96
C VAL A 212 -8.61 17.25 -7.42
N THR A 213 -9.79 16.81 -6.99
CA THR A 213 -11.07 17.42 -7.35
C THR A 213 -11.14 18.87 -6.88
N LYS A 214 -10.72 19.15 -5.66
CA LYS A 214 -10.68 20.52 -5.12
C LYS A 214 -9.84 21.47 -5.99
N VAL A 215 -8.74 21.01 -6.55
CA VAL A 215 -7.89 21.80 -7.44
C VAL A 215 -8.55 21.94 -8.81
N THR A 216 -9.01 20.85 -9.40
CA THR A 216 -9.62 20.86 -10.74
C THR A 216 -10.89 21.69 -10.79
N ASP A 217 -11.74 21.62 -9.77
CA ASP A 217 -12.95 22.44 -9.68
C ASP A 217 -12.64 23.93 -9.60
N ARG A 218 -11.58 24.29 -8.90
CA ARG A 218 -11.10 25.68 -8.84
C ARG A 218 -10.61 26.17 -10.20
N ILE A 219 -9.80 25.36 -10.89
CA ILE A 219 -9.26 25.68 -12.21
C ILE A 219 -10.38 25.79 -13.24
N ASN A 220 -11.37 24.90 -13.20
CA ASN A 220 -12.49 24.90 -14.13
C ASN A 220 -13.42 26.13 -14.00
N LYS A 221 -13.41 26.78 -12.83
CA LYS A 221 -14.13 28.06 -12.60
C LYS A 221 -13.41 29.30 -13.13
N ILE A 222 -12.16 29.15 -13.57
CA ILE A 222 -11.36 30.28 -14.08
C ILE A 222 -11.68 30.48 -15.55
N SER A 223 -12.31 31.60 -15.88
CA SER A 223 -12.64 31.99 -17.26
C SER A 223 -11.47 32.62 -18.04
N LYS A 224 -10.35 32.86 -17.39
CA LYS A 224 -9.16 33.42 -18.04
C LYS A 224 -8.49 32.43 -18.99
N PRO A 225 -7.88 32.88 -20.10
CA PRO A 225 -7.08 32.03 -20.96
C PRO A 225 -5.99 31.32 -20.16
N LYS A 226 -5.83 30.00 -20.38
CA LYS A 226 -4.75 29.24 -19.74
C LYS A 226 -3.40 29.72 -20.24
N PRO A 227 -2.42 29.95 -19.36
CA PRO A 227 -1.08 30.34 -19.79
C PRO A 227 -0.43 29.21 -20.59
N LYS A 228 0.44 29.57 -21.52
CA LYS A 228 1.35 28.62 -22.14
C LYS A 228 2.55 28.45 -21.23
N VAL A 229 2.84 27.20 -20.82
CA VAL A 229 3.95 26.89 -19.91
C VAL A 229 4.90 25.93 -20.61
N TYR A 230 6.17 26.22 -20.58
CA TYR A 230 7.26 25.33 -20.95
C TYR A 230 7.92 24.83 -19.65
N ILE A 231 8.07 23.51 -19.53
CA ILE A 231 8.75 22.88 -18.40
C ILE A 231 9.84 21.99 -18.99
N GLU A 232 11.07 22.26 -18.62
CA GLU A 232 12.24 21.45 -18.97
C GLU A 232 12.67 20.62 -17.75
N THR A 233 12.89 19.33 -17.98
CA THR A 233 13.40 18.40 -16.96
C THR A 233 14.55 17.61 -17.57
N GLY A 234 15.70 17.63 -16.91
CA GLY A 234 16.88 16.89 -17.34
C GLY A 234 17.98 17.76 -17.94
N ASN A 235 19.13 17.13 -18.24
CA ASN A 235 20.34 17.79 -18.70
C ASN A 235 20.46 17.82 -20.24
N GLU A 236 19.45 17.40 -20.96
CA GLU A 236 19.51 17.16 -22.40
C GLU A 236 18.92 18.29 -23.24
N GLY A 237 18.52 19.40 -22.61
CA GLY A 237 17.95 20.57 -23.27
C GLY A 237 16.56 20.33 -23.86
N PRO A 238 16.07 21.21 -24.74
CA PRO A 238 14.70 21.16 -25.28
C PRO A 238 14.36 19.90 -26.10
N GLU A 239 15.37 19.19 -26.55
CA GLU A 239 15.23 17.94 -27.32
C GLU A 239 15.14 16.70 -26.41
N GLY A 240 15.46 16.85 -25.15
CA GLY A 240 15.39 15.77 -24.16
C GLY A 240 13.98 15.31 -23.89
N ALA A 241 13.79 14.01 -23.70
CA ALA A 241 12.50 13.36 -23.50
C ALA A 241 11.79 13.74 -22.19
N GLY A 242 12.40 14.57 -21.34
CA GLY A 242 11.99 14.81 -19.97
C GLY A 242 10.79 15.73 -19.75
N VAL A 243 10.31 16.42 -20.77
CA VAL A 243 9.32 17.51 -20.63
C VAL A 243 7.92 17.05 -20.20
N ALA A 244 7.62 15.76 -20.27
CA ALA A 244 6.24 15.30 -20.23
C ALA A 244 5.65 15.14 -18.82
N TYR A 245 6.45 14.82 -17.82
CA TYR A 245 5.90 14.34 -16.54
C TYR A 245 5.45 15.44 -15.60
N SER A 246 6.24 16.50 -15.47
CA SER A 246 5.93 17.59 -14.55
C SER A 246 4.77 18.45 -14.98
N SER A 247 4.51 18.54 -16.29
CA SER A 247 3.41 19.33 -16.83
C SER A 247 2.04 18.73 -16.53
N LYS A 248 1.93 17.43 -16.41
CA LYS A 248 0.66 16.73 -16.17
C LYS A 248 0.16 16.90 -14.75
N VAL A 249 1.04 16.80 -13.75
CA VAL A 249 0.71 16.99 -12.34
C VAL A 249 0.32 18.43 -12.05
N ALA A 250 1.07 19.38 -12.60
CA ALA A 250 0.79 20.79 -12.39
C ALA A 250 -0.58 21.24 -12.95
N TRP A 251 -1.16 20.51 -13.88
CA TRP A 251 -2.36 20.93 -14.60
C TRP A 251 -3.59 20.04 -14.39
N GLY A 252 -3.57 19.12 -13.44
CA GLY A 252 -4.75 18.35 -13.09
C GLY A 252 -5.39 17.61 -14.27
N GLY A 253 -4.57 17.02 -15.15
CA GLY A 253 -5.09 16.21 -16.26
C GLY A 253 -5.60 16.96 -17.47
N LEU A 254 -5.31 18.25 -17.60
CA LEU A 254 -5.71 19.01 -18.77
C LEU A 254 -4.91 18.61 -20.02
N GLY A 255 -5.52 17.77 -20.84
CA GLY A 255 -5.30 17.60 -22.26
C GLY A 255 -3.86 17.66 -22.81
N ASN A 256 -3.01 16.81 -22.33
CA ASN A 256 -1.56 16.82 -22.60
C ASN A 256 -1.14 16.52 -24.04
N GLY A 257 -2.03 15.99 -24.84
CA GLY A 257 -1.77 15.77 -26.28
C GLY A 257 -1.50 17.06 -27.06
N LEU A 258 -2.05 18.17 -26.61
CA LEU A 258 -1.93 19.46 -27.32
C LEU A 258 -0.60 20.18 -27.00
N LEU A 259 -0.11 20.10 -25.78
CA LEU A 259 1.17 20.72 -25.41
C LEU A 259 2.35 19.96 -26.05
N ARG A 260 2.30 18.64 -26.04
CA ARG A 260 3.33 17.80 -26.67
C ARG A 260 3.47 18.06 -28.17
N ARG A 261 2.35 18.26 -28.91
CA ARG A 261 2.38 18.49 -30.36
C ARG A 261 2.73 19.92 -30.78
N SER A 262 2.44 20.91 -29.96
CA SER A 262 2.63 22.31 -30.40
C SER A 262 4.05 22.83 -30.17
N TYR A 263 4.80 22.28 -29.21
CA TYR A 263 6.18 22.72 -28.94
C TYR A 263 7.21 21.95 -29.77
N TYR A 264 7.02 20.66 -29.99
CA TYR A 264 7.90 19.85 -30.84
C TYR A 264 7.94 20.33 -32.29
N LYS A 265 6.86 20.98 -32.78
CA LYS A 265 6.82 21.54 -34.14
C LYS A 265 7.40 22.94 -34.29
N ARG A 266 7.77 23.60 -33.17
CA ARG A 266 8.34 24.96 -33.24
C ARG A 266 9.83 25.05 -32.91
N CYS A 267 10.41 24.00 -32.42
CA CYS A 267 11.84 23.93 -32.11
C CYS A 267 12.65 23.14 -33.16
N CYS A 268 12.01 22.60 -34.23
CA CYS A 268 12.67 21.99 -35.38
C CYS A 268 12.59 22.91 -36.58
#